data_2a7f426fc138d8aa1217d8663f374251
#
_entry.id   2a7f426fc138d8aa1217d8663f374251
#
_cell.length_a   1.000
_cell.length_b   1.000
_cell.length_c   1.000
_cell.angle_alpha   90.00
_cell.angle_beta   90.00
_cell.angle_gamma   90.00
#
_symmetry.space_group_name_H-M   'P 1'
#
loop_
_entity.id
_entity.type
_entity.pdbx_description
1 polymer ?
#
loop_
_entity_poly.entity_id
_entity_poly.type
_entity_poly.pdbx_seq_one_letter_code
_entity_poly.pdbx_strand_id
1 'polypeptide(L)'
;VIADRKIVSYVNLIEMKAYKYEDGKAVETDMPTADVSEKMGYRIDGLIEAVSEAVAETDEALFEKFFSGEAFTQKELIDGIHSGMNSGIITPVTCVSSTDLSGVDMLLKEIDLLLPPPSEKDAMIGETADGEAVEVACVESDPMSAFVFKTVADPFVGKMSYIKVFSGKLTPNKEVVNATTGSTETVSYTHLRA
;
A
#
# COMPACT_ATOMS: atom_id res chain seq x y z
N VAL A 1 13.11 17.84 5.84
CA VAL A 1 13.78 19.06 6.36
C VAL A 1 14.15 19.95 5.19
N ILE A 2 13.82 21.22 5.27
CA ILE A 2 14.09 22.20 4.24
C ILE A 2 15.02 23.28 4.81
N ALA A 3 16.13 23.56 4.13
CA ALA A 3 17.01 24.69 4.42
C ALA A 3 17.33 25.43 3.11
N ASP A 4 17.32 26.76 3.16
CA ASP A 4 17.59 27.62 1.97
C ASP A 4 16.74 27.28 0.74
N ARG A 5 15.46 26.92 0.95
CA ARG A 5 14.51 26.45 -0.08
C ARG A 5 14.90 25.14 -0.77
N LYS A 6 15.77 24.34 -0.17
CA LYS A 6 16.14 23.01 -0.65
C LYS A 6 15.81 21.96 0.41
N ILE A 7 15.40 20.80 -0.03
CA ILE A 7 15.26 19.64 0.85
C ILE A 7 16.67 19.18 1.21
N VAL A 8 17.00 19.16 2.50
CA VAL A 8 18.33 18.76 3.01
C VAL A 8 18.31 17.38 3.67
N SER A 9 17.17 16.95 4.18
CA SER A 9 17.00 15.58 4.68
C SER A 9 15.53 15.19 4.74
N TYR A 10 15.28 13.88 4.74
CA TYR A 10 13.99 13.23 4.94
C TYR A 10 14.00 12.54 6.29
N VAL A 11 12.93 12.62 7.03
CA VAL A 11 12.76 11.94 8.31
C VAL A 11 11.69 10.87 8.17
N ASN A 12 12.04 9.63 8.46
CA ASN A 12 11.10 8.52 8.58
C ASN A 12 10.67 8.41 10.05
N LEU A 13 9.41 8.75 10.32
CA LEU A 13 8.84 8.78 11.68
C LEU A 13 8.57 7.37 12.22
N ILE A 14 8.49 6.35 11.36
CA ILE A 14 8.28 4.96 11.76
C ILE A 14 9.59 4.32 12.18
N GLU A 15 10.66 4.56 11.39
CA GLU A 15 12.00 4.04 11.67
C GLU A 15 12.77 4.90 12.67
N MET A 16 12.31 6.13 12.91
CA MET A 16 13.01 7.14 13.71
C MET A 16 14.42 7.43 13.19
N LYS A 17 14.53 7.57 11.87
CA LYS A 17 15.77 7.81 11.15
C LYS A 17 15.65 8.99 10.18
N ALA A 18 16.76 9.68 9.97
CA ALA A 18 16.87 10.71 8.97
C ALA A 18 17.84 10.32 7.85
N TYR A 19 17.52 10.75 6.63
CA TYR A 19 18.27 10.40 5.43
C TYR A 19 18.55 11.63 4.59
N LYS A 20 19.76 11.68 4.02
CA LYS A 20 20.11 12.57 2.90
C LYS A 20 20.26 11.76 1.63
N TYR A 21 20.05 12.42 0.50
CA TYR A 21 20.29 11.78 -0.79
C TYR A 21 21.54 12.36 -1.42
N GLU A 22 22.50 11.48 -1.70
CA GLU A 22 23.75 11.77 -2.38
C GLU A 22 23.85 10.86 -3.60
N ASP A 23 23.92 11.44 -4.79
CA ASP A 23 23.95 10.71 -6.07
C ASP A 23 22.78 9.69 -6.23
N GLY A 24 21.60 10.07 -5.77
CA GLY A 24 20.38 9.25 -5.85
C GLY A 24 20.32 8.09 -4.84
N LYS A 25 21.22 8.05 -3.85
CA LYS A 25 21.23 7.03 -2.80
C LYS A 25 20.93 7.63 -1.43
N ALA A 26 20.10 6.95 -0.67
CA ALA A 26 19.83 7.32 0.72
C ALA A 26 21.06 7.05 1.58
N VAL A 27 21.48 8.06 2.33
CA VAL A 27 22.55 7.98 3.32
C VAL A 27 21.96 8.39 4.67
N GLU A 28 22.03 7.51 5.65
CA GLU A 28 21.56 7.81 7.02
C GLU A 28 22.34 8.99 7.59
N THR A 29 21.65 9.90 8.24
CA THR A 29 22.23 11.10 8.85
C THR A 29 21.59 11.33 10.22
N ASP A 30 22.17 12.24 11.00
CA ASP A 30 21.63 12.59 12.30
C ASP A 30 20.20 13.16 12.19
N MET A 31 19.38 12.83 13.17
CA MET A 31 18.04 13.42 13.30
C MET A 31 18.16 14.94 13.44
N PRO A 32 17.25 15.70 12.82
CA PRO A 32 17.25 17.15 12.95
C PRO A 32 17.14 17.59 14.41
N THR A 33 17.91 18.59 14.78
CA THR A 33 17.83 19.18 16.13
C THR A 33 16.53 19.95 16.31
N ALA A 34 16.14 20.21 17.56
CA ALA A 34 14.96 20.99 17.91
C ALA A 34 14.96 22.37 17.22
N ASP A 35 16.11 23.04 17.14
CA ASP A 35 16.27 24.35 16.50
C ASP A 35 15.92 24.36 15.01
N VAL A 36 16.22 23.26 14.31
CA VAL A 36 15.87 23.13 12.87
C VAL A 36 14.37 22.89 12.72
N SER A 37 13.78 22.07 13.59
CA SER A 37 12.35 21.79 13.56
C SER A 37 11.50 23.01 13.95
N GLU A 38 11.95 23.83 14.91
CA GLU A 38 11.25 25.06 15.32
C GLU A 38 11.21 26.10 14.19
N LYS A 39 12.32 26.31 13.49
CA LYS A 39 12.37 27.22 12.33
C LYS A 39 11.44 26.83 11.19
N MET A 40 11.08 25.56 11.12
CA MET A 40 10.17 25.02 10.09
C MET A 40 8.71 24.97 10.53
N GLY A 41 8.41 25.37 11.77
CA GLY A 41 7.05 25.34 12.32
C GLY A 41 6.54 23.95 12.70
N TYR A 42 7.40 22.94 12.67
CA TYR A 42 7.07 21.57 13.07
C TYR A 42 8.05 21.07 14.10
N ARG A 43 7.53 20.51 15.17
CA ARG A 43 8.34 19.73 16.13
C ARG A 43 8.25 18.27 15.74
N ILE A 44 9.39 17.58 15.60
CA ILE A 44 9.45 16.15 15.29
C ILE A 44 8.73 15.36 16.38
N ASP A 45 8.92 15.74 17.66
CA ASP A 45 8.22 15.12 18.78
C ASP A 45 6.70 15.17 18.62
N GLY A 46 6.14 16.32 18.21
CA GLY A 46 4.71 16.47 17.96
C GLY A 46 4.20 15.63 16.78
N LEU A 47 5.04 15.43 15.76
CA LEU A 47 4.69 14.53 14.63
C LEU A 47 4.69 13.07 15.06
N ILE A 48 5.63 12.65 15.90
CA ILE A 48 5.68 11.30 16.46
C ILE A 48 4.47 11.05 17.36
N GLU A 49 4.14 12.03 18.20
CA GLU A 49 2.96 11.98 19.06
C GLU A 49 1.68 11.84 18.24
N ALA A 50 1.52 12.63 17.16
CA ALA A 50 0.37 12.55 16.26
C ALA A 50 0.27 11.20 15.54
N VAL A 51 1.39 10.59 15.12
CA VAL A 51 1.40 9.24 14.56
C VAL A 51 0.97 8.22 15.61
N SER A 52 1.49 8.34 16.84
CA SER A 52 1.15 7.44 17.94
C SER A 52 -0.32 7.55 18.35
N GLU A 53 -0.87 8.77 18.40
CA GLU A 53 -2.28 9.02 18.66
C GLU A 53 -3.18 8.37 17.60
N ALA A 54 -2.86 8.56 16.32
CA ALA A 54 -3.59 7.94 15.22
C ALA A 54 -3.53 6.40 15.27
N VAL A 55 -2.39 5.83 15.64
CA VAL A 55 -2.21 4.37 15.83
C VAL A 55 -3.02 3.88 17.03
N ALA A 56 -3.05 4.64 18.13
CA ALA A 56 -3.84 4.29 19.31
C ALA A 56 -5.34 4.15 19.02
N GLU A 57 -5.87 4.91 18.08
CA GLU A 57 -7.29 4.83 17.68
C GLU A 57 -7.67 3.54 16.94
N THR A 58 -6.69 2.73 16.52
CA THR A 58 -6.93 1.52 15.71
C THR A 58 -7.22 0.27 16.52
N ASP A 59 -6.84 0.24 17.81
CA ASP A 59 -6.97 -0.95 18.67
C ASP A 59 -7.06 -0.54 20.15
N GLU A 60 -7.91 -1.22 20.94
CA GLU A 60 -8.15 -0.91 22.35
C GLU A 60 -6.88 -1.09 23.21
N ALA A 61 -6.07 -2.10 22.97
CA ALA A 61 -4.83 -2.32 23.70
C ALA A 61 -3.77 -1.25 23.39
N LEU A 62 -3.70 -0.79 22.14
CA LEU A 62 -2.83 0.32 21.74
C LEU A 62 -3.33 1.64 22.36
N PHE A 63 -4.65 1.83 22.45
CA PHE A 63 -5.23 2.98 23.12
C PHE A 63 -4.84 3.04 24.62
N GLU A 64 -5.03 1.94 25.35
CA GLU A 64 -4.63 1.86 26.77
C GLU A 64 -3.14 2.12 26.96
N LYS A 65 -2.30 1.55 26.09
CA LYS A 65 -0.85 1.74 26.12
C LYS A 65 -0.44 3.20 25.91
N PHE A 66 -1.06 3.89 24.95
CA PHE A 66 -0.81 5.31 24.67
C PHE A 66 -1.15 6.18 25.89
N PHE A 67 -2.30 5.96 26.50
CA PHE A 67 -2.74 6.72 27.68
C PHE A 67 -1.97 6.38 28.96
N SER A 68 -1.33 5.21 29.03
CA SER A 68 -0.40 4.89 30.13
C SER A 68 0.95 5.60 29.99
N GLY A 69 1.20 6.27 28.86
CA GLY A 69 2.47 6.95 28.56
C GLY A 69 3.58 6.00 28.11
N GLU A 70 3.25 4.77 27.71
CA GLU A 70 4.21 3.82 27.19
C GLU A 70 4.45 4.06 25.70
N ALA A 71 5.71 4.07 25.27
CA ALA A 71 6.05 4.20 23.86
C ALA A 71 5.70 2.94 23.07
N PHE A 72 5.21 3.11 21.85
CA PHE A 72 5.01 1.99 20.92
C PHE A 72 6.34 1.44 20.42
N THR A 73 6.38 0.14 20.24
CA THR A 73 7.42 -0.52 19.47
C THR A 73 7.23 -0.24 17.98
N GLN A 74 8.28 -0.36 17.19
CA GLN A 74 8.19 -0.21 15.75
C GLN A 74 7.15 -1.16 15.13
N LYS A 75 7.06 -2.40 15.64
CA LYS A 75 6.10 -3.37 15.20
C LYS A 75 4.65 -2.92 15.47
N GLU A 76 4.37 -2.42 16.67
CA GLU A 76 3.04 -1.91 17.02
C GLU A 76 2.64 -0.70 16.15
N LEU A 77 3.60 0.18 15.84
CA LEU A 77 3.34 1.29 14.91
C LEU A 77 2.99 0.79 13.51
N ILE A 78 3.75 -0.17 12.97
CA ILE A 78 3.50 -0.74 11.65
C ILE A 78 2.16 -1.46 11.61
N ASP A 79 1.90 -2.35 12.57
CA ASP A 79 0.66 -3.11 12.64
C ASP A 79 -0.58 -2.19 12.80
N GLY A 80 -0.46 -1.14 13.64
CA GLY A 80 -1.51 -0.15 13.84
C GLY A 80 -1.76 0.71 12.60
N ILE A 81 -0.71 1.18 11.92
CA ILE A 81 -0.85 1.92 10.64
C ILE A 81 -1.52 1.02 9.60
N HIS A 82 -1.09 -0.24 9.49
CA HIS A 82 -1.67 -1.22 8.58
C HIS A 82 -3.18 -1.44 8.85
N SER A 83 -3.55 -1.66 10.12
CA SER A 83 -4.95 -1.77 10.54
C SER A 83 -5.76 -0.51 10.23
N GLY A 84 -5.18 0.66 10.54
CA GLY A 84 -5.79 1.96 10.26
C GLY A 84 -5.99 2.24 8.77
N MET A 85 -5.08 1.77 7.92
CA MET A 85 -5.22 1.85 6.46
C MET A 85 -6.33 0.94 5.94
N ASN A 86 -6.42 -0.29 6.45
CA ASN A 86 -7.48 -1.24 6.10
C ASN A 86 -8.87 -0.71 6.45
N SER A 87 -9.00 -0.06 7.60
CA SER A 87 -10.26 0.55 8.06
C SER A 87 -10.51 1.96 7.47
N GLY A 88 -9.53 2.54 6.77
CA GLY A 88 -9.62 3.89 6.20
C GLY A 88 -9.48 5.02 7.21
N ILE A 89 -9.02 4.75 8.42
CA ILE A 89 -8.79 5.74 9.48
C ILE A 89 -7.46 6.46 9.27
N ILE A 90 -6.41 5.73 8.82
CA ILE A 90 -5.07 6.27 8.60
C ILE A 90 -4.76 6.35 7.10
N THR A 91 -4.20 7.47 6.69
CA THR A 91 -3.64 7.67 5.33
C THR A 91 -2.19 8.10 5.46
N PRO A 92 -1.21 7.23 5.17
CA PRO A 92 0.20 7.60 5.15
C PRO A 92 0.50 8.62 4.05
N VAL A 93 1.38 9.56 4.35
CA VAL A 93 1.85 10.58 3.39
C VAL A 93 3.37 10.53 3.32
N THR A 94 3.89 10.24 2.15
CA THR A 94 5.33 10.15 1.88
C THR A 94 5.77 11.28 0.95
N CYS A 95 6.87 11.94 1.30
CA CYS A 95 7.46 12.99 0.46
C CYS A 95 8.54 12.39 -0.44
N VAL A 96 8.39 12.59 -1.75
CA VAL A 96 9.35 12.12 -2.76
C VAL A 96 9.63 13.19 -3.80
N SER A 97 10.77 13.07 -4.46
CA SER A 97 11.10 13.86 -5.65
C SER A 97 11.27 12.93 -6.85
N SER A 98 10.41 13.07 -7.85
CA SER A 98 10.49 12.27 -9.08
C SER A 98 11.60 12.73 -10.05
N THR A 99 12.15 13.92 -9.82
CA THR A 99 13.17 14.51 -10.69
C THR A 99 14.57 13.95 -10.41
N ASP A 100 14.92 13.83 -9.13
CA ASP A 100 16.20 13.32 -8.66
C ASP A 100 16.11 11.98 -7.93
N LEU A 101 14.89 11.41 -7.88
CA LEU A 101 14.53 10.14 -7.27
C LEU A 101 14.71 10.10 -5.73
N SER A 102 14.90 11.25 -5.08
CA SER A 102 15.01 11.30 -3.63
C SER A 102 13.70 10.86 -2.94
N GLY A 103 13.80 9.92 -2.00
CA GLY A 103 12.67 9.37 -1.25
C GLY A 103 11.90 8.26 -1.98
N VAL A 104 12.18 7.96 -3.24
CA VAL A 104 11.45 6.92 -4.00
C VAL A 104 11.72 5.52 -3.46
N ASP A 105 12.93 5.21 -3.06
CA ASP A 105 13.29 3.95 -2.40
C ASP A 105 12.56 3.78 -1.05
N MET A 106 12.42 4.87 -0.28
CA MET A 106 11.64 4.88 0.96
C MET A 106 10.16 4.65 0.68
N LEU A 107 9.59 5.31 -0.34
CA LEU A 107 8.20 5.09 -0.75
C LEU A 107 7.95 3.63 -1.13
N LEU A 108 8.84 3.00 -1.91
CA LEU A 108 8.71 1.59 -2.29
C LEU A 108 8.77 0.67 -1.07
N LYS A 109 9.66 0.96 -0.13
CA LYS A 109 9.76 0.23 1.14
C LYS A 109 8.50 0.39 1.99
N GLU A 110 7.93 1.59 2.06
CA GLU A 110 6.70 1.85 2.80
C GLU A 110 5.47 1.19 2.13
N ILE A 111 5.42 1.14 0.80
CA ILE A 111 4.41 0.38 0.08
C ILE A 111 4.45 -1.11 0.48
N ASP A 112 5.64 -1.71 0.50
CA ASP A 112 5.82 -3.12 0.87
C ASP A 112 5.51 -3.38 2.36
N LEU A 113 5.81 -2.41 3.23
CA LEU A 113 5.67 -2.54 4.67
C LEU A 113 4.27 -2.23 5.19
N LEU A 114 3.60 -1.23 4.63
CA LEU A 114 2.38 -0.66 5.19
C LEU A 114 1.12 -1.03 4.41
N LEU A 115 1.20 -1.26 3.08
CA LEU A 115 -0.01 -1.57 2.33
C LEU A 115 -0.43 -3.04 2.53
N PRO A 116 -1.72 -3.27 2.81
CA PRO A 116 -2.23 -4.62 2.95
C PRO A 116 -2.17 -5.39 1.63
N PRO A 117 -1.70 -6.63 1.62
CA PRO A 117 -1.81 -7.48 0.45
C PRO A 117 -3.27 -7.85 0.18
N PRO A 118 -3.62 -8.20 -1.07
CA PRO A 118 -5.00 -8.59 -1.41
C PRO A 118 -5.56 -9.76 -0.58
N SER A 119 -4.69 -10.62 -0.04
CA SER A 119 -5.07 -11.77 0.79
C SER A 119 -5.59 -11.39 2.18
N GLU A 120 -5.34 -10.17 2.64
CA GLU A 120 -5.83 -9.65 3.91
C GLU A 120 -7.17 -8.91 3.80
N LYS A 121 -7.68 -8.74 2.57
CA LYS A 121 -9.00 -8.17 2.38
C LYS A 121 -10.08 -9.19 2.69
N ASP A 122 -11.19 -8.69 3.22
CA ASP A 122 -12.40 -9.48 3.39
C ASP A 122 -12.81 -10.12 2.06
N ALA A 123 -13.42 -11.31 2.16
CA ALA A 123 -13.96 -11.98 0.99
C ALA A 123 -15.01 -11.08 0.32
N MET A 124 -14.98 -11.01 -0.99
CA MET A 124 -15.98 -10.30 -1.77
C MET A 124 -17.22 -11.17 -1.91
N ILE A 125 -18.39 -10.55 -1.88
CA ILE A 125 -19.63 -11.27 -2.20
C ILE A 125 -19.83 -11.22 -3.71
N GLY A 126 -19.81 -12.38 -4.33
CA GLY A 126 -20.18 -12.61 -5.72
C GLY A 126 -21.58 -13.22 -5.84
N GLU A 127 -22.00 -13.45 -7.08
CA GLU A 127 -23.26 -14.11 -7.39
C GLU A 127 -22.99 -15.25 -8.39
N THR A 128 -23.55 -16.41 -8.13
CA THR A 128 -23.50 -17.55 -9.06
C THR A 128 -24.44 -17.35 -10.25
N ALA A 129 -24.33 -18.19 -11.28
CA ALA A 129 -25.25 -18.17 -12.42
C ALA A 129 -26.72 -18.39 -12.04
N ASP A 130 -26.96 -19.04 -10.90
CA ASP A 130 -28.31 -19.32 -10.37
C ASP A 130 -28.82 -18.20 -9.44
N GLY A 131 -28.04 -17.14 -9.25
CA GLY A 131 -28.41 -15.98 -8.41
C GLY A 131 -28.13 -16.18 -6.93
N GLU A 132 -27.36 -17.17 -6.54
CA GLU A 132 -26.99 -17.40 -5.14
C GLU A 132 -25.73 -16.59 -4.78
N ALA A 133 -25.74 -15.98 -3.58
CA ALA A 133 -24.58 -15.28 -3.06
C ALA A 133 -23.45 -16.27 -2.73
N VAL A 134 -22.23 -15.94 -3.13
CA VAL A 134 -21.04 -16.74 -2.85
C VAL A 134 -19.91 -15.84 -2.35
N GLU A 135 -19.19 -16.28 -1.32
CA GLU A 135 -18.00 -15.62 -0.85
C GLU A 135 -16.81 -15.95 -1.75
N VAL A 136 -16.10 -14.90 -2.19
CA VAL A 136 -14.92 -14.98 -3.06
C VAL A 136 -13.73 -14.43 -2.29
N ALA A 137 -12.94 -15.33 -1.71
CA ALA A 137 -11.70 -14.99 -1.01
C ALA A 137 -10.51 -14.93 -1.98
N CYS A 138 -9.50 -14.15 -1.65
CA CYS A 138 -8.28 -14.05 -2.45
C CYS A 138 -7.36 -15.24 -2.18
N VAL A 139 -7.74 -16.43 -2.67
CA VAL A 139 -7.05 -17.70 -2.48
C VAL A 139 -6.71 -18.32 -3.83
N GLU A 140 -5.43 -18.66 -4.07
CA GLU A 140 -4.95 -19.19 -5.35
C GLU A 140 -5.52 -20.58 -5.70
N SER A 141 -5.84 -21.40 -4.69
CA SER A 141 -6.40 -22.76 -4.88
C SER A 141 -7.88 -22.79 -5.19
N ASP A 142 -8.58 -21.67 -5.02
CA ASP A 142 -10.02 -21.59 -5.22
C ASP A 142 -10.40 -21.48 -6.70
N PRO A 143 -11.68 -21.68 -7.05
CA PRO A 143 -12.16 -21.45 -8.40
C PRO A 143 -11.81 -20.04 -8.89
N MET A 144 -11.35 -19.95 -10.14
CA MET A 144 -10.94 -18.67 -10.73
C MET A 144 -12.13 -17.75 -10.91
N SER A 145 -12.04 -16.57 -10.32
CA SER A 145 -12.94 -15.45 -10.59
C SER A 145 -12.15 -14.19 -10.91
N ALA A 146 -12.61 -13.48 -11.95
CA ALA A 146 -11.89 -12.31 -12.42
C ALA A 146 -12.85 -11.29 -13.05
N PHE A 147 -12.43 -10.03 -13.09
CA PHE A 147 -13.15 -8.94 -13.70
C PHE A 147 -12.33 -8.25 -14.80
N VAL A 148 -12.91 -8.11 -15.98
CA VAL A 148 -12.31 -7.35 -17.06
C VAL A 148 -12.67 -5.88 -16.86
N PHE A 149 -11.70 -5.07 -16.46
CA PHE A 149 -11.93 -3.65 -16.15
C PHE A 149 -11.59 -2.70 -17.32
N LYS A 150 -10.86 -3.20 -18.34
CA LYS A 150 -10.49 -2.41 -19.51
C LYS A 150 -10.20 -3.31 -20.70
N THR A 151 -10.66 -2.89 -21.88
CA THR A 151 -10.28 -3.51 -23.15
C THR A 151 -9.70 -2.46 -24.08
N VAL A 152 -8.57 -2.77 -24.71
CA VAL A 152 -7.88 -1.92 -25.67
C VAL A 152 -7.70 -2.69 -26.98
N ALA A 153 -7.96 -2.04 -28.11
CA ALA A 153 -7.60 -2.57 -29.41
C ALA A 153 -6.20 -2.05 -29.77
N ASP A 154 -5.25 -2.96 -29.81
CA ASP A 154 -3.87 -2.67 -30.22
C ASP A 154 -3.70 -3.05 -31.70
N PRO A 155 -3.09 -2.18 -32.53
CA PRO A 155 -2.93 -2.45 -33.97
C PRO A 155 -2.08 -3.68 -34.31
N PHE A 156 -1.21 -4.12 -33.41
CA PHE A 156 -0.27 -5.22 -33.64
C PHE A 156 -0.68 -6.52 -32.92
N VAL A 157 -1.21 -6.39 -31.71
CA VAL A 157 -1.57 -7.54 -30.85
C VAL A 157 -3.05 -7.88 -30.95
N GLY A 158 -3.88 -6.95 -31.42
CA GLY A 158 -5.31 -7.11 -31.48
C GLY A 158 -6.02 -6.68 -30.18
N LYS A 159 -7.10 -7.36 -29.83
CA LYS A 159 -7.89 -7.04 -28.64
C LYS A 159 -7.19 -7.54 -27.37
N MET A 160 -6.82 -6.61 -26.50
CA MET A 160 -6.26 -6.89 -25.18
C MET A 160 -7.26 -6.58 -24.08
N SER A 161 -7.54 -7.53 -23.21
CA SER A 161 -8.37 -7.35 -22.03
C SER A 161 -7.51 -7.28 -20.77
N TYR A 162 -7.66 -6.20 -20.01
CA TYR A 162 -7.01 -6.04 -18.70
C TYR A 162 -7.92 -6.60 -17.63
N ILE A 163 -7.39 -7.52 -16.86
CA ILE A 163 -8.15 -8.38 -15.95
C ILE A 163 -7.61 -8.22 -14.53
N LYS A 164 -8.50 -8.10 -13.55
CA LYS A 164 -8.20 -8.25 -12.13
C LYS A 164 -8.71 -9.60 -11.66
N VAL A 165 -7.81 -10.47 -11.21
CA VAL A 165 -8.15 -11.77 -10.61
C VAL A 165 -8.49 -11.54 -9.14
N PHE A 166 -9.63 -12.04 -8.68
CA PHE A 166 -10.08 -11.98 -7.30
C PHE A 166 -9.85 -13.28 -6.53
N SER A 167 -9.98 -14.43 -7.20
CA SER A 167 -9.64 -15.74 -6.64
C SER A 167 -9.12 -16.66 -7.72
N GLY A 168 -8.47 -17.73 -7.31
CA GLY A 168 -7.91 -18.70 -8.22
C GLY A 168 -6.75 -18.18 -9.05
N LYS A 169 -6.52 -18.81 -10.20
CA LYS A 169 -5.38 -18.52 -11.07
C LYS A 169 -5.80 -18.52 -12.54
N LEU A 170 -5.48 -17.44 -13.23
CA LEU A 170 -5.62 -17.34 -14.68
C LEU A 170 -4.36 -17.89 -15.35
N THR A 171 -4.50 -18.94 -16.14
CA THR A 171 -3.37 -19.58 -16.83
C THR A 171 -3.60 -19.62 -18.34
N PRO A 172 -2.52 -19.53 -19.16
CA PRO A 172 -2.63 -19.65 -20.61
C PRO A 172 -3.22 -20.98 -21.03
N ASN A 173 -3.92 -21.00 -22.17
CA ASN A 173 -4.55 -22.18 -22.77
C ASN A 173 -5.63 -22.87 -21.90
N LYS A 174 -6.13 -22.18 -20.88
CA LYS A 174 -7.30 -22.60 -20.11
C LYS A 174 -8.57 -21.95 -20.67
N GLU A 175 -9.66 -22.67 -20.59
CA GLU A 175 -10.98 -22.16 -20.90
C GLU A 175 -11.54 -21.46 -19.65
N VAL A 176 -12.17 -20.30 -19.88
CA VAL A 176 -12.90 -19.54 -18.86
C VAL A 176 -14.29 -19.23 -19.39
N VAL A 177 -15.24 -19.11 -18.49
CA VAL A 177 -16.62 -18.74 -18.85
C VAL A 177 -16.80 -17.24 -18.65
N ASN A 178 -17.25 -16.55 -19.68
CA ASN A 178 -17.67 -15.16 -19.60
C ASN A 178 -19.08 -15.13 -18.97
N ALA A 179 -19.17 -14.73 -17.71
CA ALA A 179 -20.43 -14.72 -16.96
C ALA A 179 -21.50 -13.78 -17.57
N THR A 180 -21.08 -12.73 -18.30
CA THR A 180 -22.01 -11.80 -18.93
C THR A 180 -22.68 -12.39 -20.18
N THR A 181 -21.94 -13.17 -20.97
CA THR A 181 -22.42 -13.72 -22.25
C THR A 181 -22.75 -15.22 -22.18
N GLY A 182 -22.32 -15.92 -21.13
CA GLY A 182 -22.40 -17.37 -21.02
C GLY A 182 -21.46 -18.14 -21.98
N SER A 183 -20.60 -17.42 -22.72
CA SER A 183 -19.70 -18.03 -23.68
C SER A 183 -18.40 -18.50 -23.03
N THR A 184 -17.86 -19.61 -23.55
CA THR A 184 -16.52 -20.08 -23.19
C THR A 184 -15.49 -19.35 -24.04
N GLU A 185 -14.47 -18.81 -23.37
CA GLU A 185 -13.34 -18.12 -24.01
C GLU A 185 -12.04 -18.82 -23.62
N THR A 186 -11.11 -18.95 -24.56
CA THR A 186 -9.78 -19.53 -24.29
C THR A 186 -8.79 -18.40 -23.99
N VAL A 187 -8.07 -18.52 -22.88
CA VAL A 187 -6.97 -17.61 -22.52
C VAL A 187 -5.78 -17.89 -23.44
N SER A 188 -5.66 -17.13 -24.52
CA SER A 188 -4.62 -17.35 -25.53
C SER A 188 -3.23 -16.99 -25.05
N TYR A 189 -3.09 -15.90 -24.27
CA TYR A 189 -1.81 -15.41 -23.76
C TYR A 189 -2.01 -14.58 -22.50
N THR A 190 -1.28 -14.89 -21.43
CA THR A 190 -1.21 -14.06 -20.24
C THR A 190 0.13 -13.35 -20.22
N HIS A 191 0.10 -12.02 -20.25
CA HIS A 191 1.29 -11.20 -20.11
C HIS A 191 1.18 -10.44 -18.79
N LEU A 192 1.96 -10.88 -17.79
CA LEU A 192 2.22 -10.08 -16.61
C LEU A 192 3.31 -9.07 -16.97
N ARG A 193 2.92 -7.81 -17.19
CA ARG A 193 3.89 -6.73 -17.09
C ARG A 193 3.89 -6.25 -15.64
N ALA A 194 4.99 -6.51 -14.97
CA ALA A 194 5.31 -5.83 -13.74
C ALA A 194 5.53 -4.33 -14.04
#